data_d0bbb86e8b0ff11be3b65c0a0a233797
#
_entry.id   d0bbb86e8b0ff11be3b65c0a0a233797
#
_cell.length_a   1.000
_cell.length_b   1.000
_cell.length_c   1.000
_cell.angle_alpha   90.00
_cell.angle_beta   90.00
_cell.angle_gamma   90.00
#
_symmetry.space_group_name_H-M   'P 1'
#
loop_
_entity.id
_entity.type
_entity.pdbx_description
1 polymer ?
#
loop_
_entity_poly.entity_id
_entity_poly.type
_entity_poly.pdbx_seq_one_letter_code
_entity_poly.pdbx_strand_id
1 'polypeptide(L)'
;MITKDHKDFVIAENINYVAYGKEQKNNQLNNKKSIDETDYKYRYELTRPYGPGNKLLCFIMFNPSTSSSEDSDNTTKRCFTIAKNWGYDGIALYNIYAVRSENKRAVEKQIMTNDKRAIAEMVGNKNEEVLNHVIKCKQYDKIVCAWGNHPHSKDFDTRVLNILKNISIDKLRILGISAKRQPNHPLGVSTEITEERSALLAIQYIEGIAKK
;
A
#
# COMPACT_ATOMS: atom_id res chain seq x y z
N MET A 1 -6.60 3.02 -17.25
CA MET A 1 -7.50 1.95 -17.76
C MET A 1 -7.04 0.67 -17.07
N ILE A 2 -7.69 0.29 -15.95
CA ILE A 2 -7.41 -0.97 -15.26
C ILE A 2 -7.88 -2.08 -16.19
N THR A 3 -7.00 -3.02 -16.48
CA THR A 3 -7.25 -4.09 -17.43
C THR A 3 -8.42 -4.96 -16.98
N LYS A 4 -9.10 -5.58 -17.92
CA LYS A 4 -10.30 -6.44 -17.79
C LYS A 4 -10.21 -7.58 -16.75
N ASP A 5 -9.02 -7.83 -16.19
CA ASP A 5 -8.73 -8.97 -15.32
C ASP A 5 -9.07 -8.75 -13.83
N HIS A 6 -9.52 -7.53 -13.48
CA HIS A 6 -9.94 -7.20 -12.11
C HIS A 6 -11.47 -7.04 -11.97
N LYS A 7 -12.25 -7.82 -12.70
CA LYS A 7 -13.73 -7.75 -12.71
C LYS A 7 -14.38 -7.98 -11.34
N ASP A 8 -13.66 -8.52 -10.39
CA ASP A 8 -14.17 -8.83 -9.06
C ASP A 8 -14.00 -7.67 -8.07
N PHE A 9 -13.44 -6.54 -8.52
CA PHE A 9 -13.23 -5.37 -7.70
C PHE A 9 -14.30 -4.32 -7.97
N VAL A 10 -14.95 -3.84 -6.92
CA VAL A 10 -15.87 -2.71 -7.04
C VAL A 10 -15.04 -1.44 -7.15
N ILE A 11 -15.09 -0.79 -8.31
CA ILE A 11 -14.48 0.52 -8.54
C ILE A 11 -15.56 1.56 -8.24
N ALA A 12 -15.36 2.40 -7.25
CA ALA A 12 -16.21 3.57 -7.03
C ALA A 12 -15.91 4.62 -8.11
N GLU A 13 -16.94 5.13 -8.79
CA GLU A 13 -16.79 6.17 -9.80
C GLU A 13 -16.14 7.42 -9.18
N ASN A 14 -15.09 7.93 -9.84
CA ASN A 14 -14.29 9.12 -9.51
C ASN A 14 -13.22 8.97 -8.43
N ILE A 15 -13.15 7.85 -7.74
CA ILE A 15 -12.01 7.51 -6.89
C ILE A 15 -11.72 6.07 -7.22
N ASN A 16 -10.58 5.77 -7.85
CA ASN A 16 -10.19 4.39 -8.09
C ASN A 16 -9.90 3.72 -6.74
N TYR A 17 -10.95 3.26 -6.12
CA TYR A 17 -10.97 2.60 -4.85
C TYR A 17 -11.35 1.15 -5.09
N VAL A 18 -10.46 0.24 -4.74
CA VAL A 18 -10.73 -1.17 -4.82
C VAL A 18 -11.00 -1.69 -3.42
N ALA A 19 -12.26 -1.90 -3.11
CA ALA A 19 -12.70 -2.48 -1.85
C ALA A 19 -13.23 -3.89 -2.06
N TYR A 20 -12.78 -4.82 -1.26
CA TYR A 20 -13.25 -6.19 -1.25
C TYR A 20 -13.77 -6.56 0.15
N GLY A 21 -14.93 -7.18 0.25
CA GLY A 21 -15.44 -7.64 1.54
C GLY A 21 -16.95 -7.72 1.69
N LYS A 22 -17.74 -7.30 0.70
CA LYS A 22 -19.22 -7.43 0.77
C LYS A 22 -19.77 -8.79 0.35
N GLU A 23 -18.95 -9.72 -0.12
CA GLU A 23 -19.46 -11.05 -0.51
C GLU A 23 -20.15 -11.83 0.62
N GLN A 24 -19.99 -11.42 1.87
CA GLN A 24 -20.64 -12.09 3.00
C GLN A 24 -21.95 -11.44 3.47
N LYS A 25 -22.36 -10.30 2.90
CA LYS A 25 -23.65 -9.68 3.21
C LYS A 25 -24.36 -9.23 1.94
N ASN A 26 -25.16 -10.13 1.40
CA ASN A 26 -26.27 -9.91 0.47
C ASN A 26 -25.98 -9.78 -1.03
N ASN A 27 -26.50 -10.74 -1.77
CA ASN A 27 -26.94 -10.76 -3.16
C ASN A 27 -27.92 -9.62 -3.57
N GLN A 28 -27.75 -8.39 -3.09
CA GLN A 28 -28.56 -7.24 -3.44
C GLN A 28 -27.73 -6.08 -3.98
N LEU A 29 -27.00 -6.34 -5.05
CA LEU A 29 -26.23 -5.31 -5.78
C LEU A 29 -27.08 -4.48 -6.77
N ASN A 30 -28.41 -4.57 -6.74
CA ASN A 30 -29.27 -3.94 -7.74
C ASN A 30 -29.94 -2.62 -7.31
N ASN A 31 -29.59 -2.01 -6.19
CA ASN A 31 -30.08 -0.69 -5.83
C ASN A 31 -28.92 0.26 -5.54
N LYS A 32 -28.81 1.33 -6.35
CA LYS A 32 -27.95 2.51 -6.21
C LYS A 32 -28.13 3.23 -4.87
N LYS A 33 -27.78 2.60 -3.75
CA LYS A 33 -27.47 3.32 -2.51
C LYS A 33 -25.96 3.49 -2.45
N SER A 34 -25.50 4.69 -2.17
CA SER A 34 -24.11 5.01 -1.87
C SER A 34 -23.56 3.95 -0.91
N ILE A 35 -22.62 3.17 -1.41
CA ILE A 35 -21.98 2.11 -0.63
C ILE A 35 -21.07 2.84 0.36
N ASP A 36 -21.38 2.76 1.65
CA ASP A 36 -20.54 3.34 2.69
C ASP A 36 -19.23 2.55 2.74
N GLU A 37 -18.12 3.21 2.40
CA GLU A 37 -16.77 2.62 2.41
C GLU A 37 -16.38 2.07 3.79
N THR A 38 -17.00 2.55 4.87
CA THR A 38 -16.74 2.09 6.23
C THR A 38 -17.12 0.63 6.45
N ASP A 39 -18.02 0.08 5.60
CA ASP A 39 -18.49 -1.30 5.68
C ASP A 39 -17.48 -2.35 5.17
N TYR A 40 -16.40 -1.94 4.49
CA TYR A 40 -15.43 -2.87 3.94
C TYR A 40 -14.33 -3.25 4.93
N LYS A 41 -14.14 -4.54 5.11
CA LYS A 41 -13.06 -5.10 5.94
C LYS A 41 -11.68 -4.88 5.32
N TYR A 42 -11.57 -4.88 3.99
CA TYR A 42 -10.28 -4.83 3.27
C TYR A 42 -10.23 -3.67 2.31
N ARG A 43 -9.02 -3.12 2.12
CA ARG A 43 -8.68 -2.17 1.08
C ARG A 43 -7.41 -2.63 0.39
N TYR A 44 -7.54 -3.06 -0.87
CA TYR A 44 -6.41 -3.55 -1.66
C TYR A 44 -5.69 -2.44 -2.39
N GLU A 45 -6.42 -1.41 -2.82
CA GLU A 45 -5.90 -0.26 -3.53
C GLU A 45 -6.66 1.01 -3.13
N LEU A 46 -5.93 2.13 -3.07
CA LEU A 46 -6.50 3.47 -3.05
C LEU A 46 -5.73 4.35 -4.05
N THR A 47 -6.38 4.74 -5.14
CA THR A 47 -5.79 5.60 -6.18
C THR A 47 -6.42 6.98 -6.11
N ARG A 48 -5.56 8.02 -6.09
CA ARG A 48 -6.00 9.42 -6.05
C ARG A 48 -5.20 10.26 -7.05
N PRO A 49 -5.73 10.54 -8.26
CA PRO A 49 -5.20 11.55 -9.15
C PRO A 49 -5.51 12.95 -8.62
N TYR A 50 -4.62 13.91 -8.88
CA TYR A 50 -4.83 15.34 -8.59
C TYR A 50 -4.38 16.26 -9.73
N GLY A 51 -3.63 15.73 -10.69
CA GLY A 51 -3.17 16.42 -11.88
C GLY A 51 -3.91 15.96 -13.14
N PRO A 52 -3.69 16.63 -14.25
CA PRO A 52 -4.32 16.31 -15.53
C PRO A 52 -3.73 15.06 -16.21
N GLY A 53 -2.56 14.60 -15.74
CA GLY A 53 -1.88 13.43 -16.26
C GLY A 53 -2.30 12.14 -15.55
N ASN A 54 -1.66 11.03 -15.96
CA ASN A 54 -1.95 9.70 -15.42
C ASN A 54 -0.75 9.09 -14.70
N LYS A 55 0.29 9.87 -14.41
CA LYS A 55 1.51 9.39 -13.76
C LYS A 55 1.30 9.32 -12.26
N LEU A 56 1.15 8.12 -11.73
CA LEU A 56 0.91 7.90 -10.30
C LEU A 56 2.17 7.37 -9.61
N LEU A 57 2.51 7.96 -8.44
CA LEU A 57 3.53 7.41 -7.56
C LEU A 57 2.91 6.32 -6.69
N CYS A 58 3.47 5.11 -6.80
CA CYS A 58 3.01 3.96 -6.00
C CYS A 58 3.66 3.94 -4.63
N PHE A 59 2.88 3.71 -3.58
CA PHE A 59 3.36 3.47 -2.21
C PHE A 59 2.90 2.10 -1.72
N ILE A 60 3.80 1.33 -1.11
CA ILE A 60 3.48 0.11 -0.37
C ILE A 60 3.73 0.36 1.11
N MET A 61 2.65 0.35 1.89
CA MET A 61 2.65 0.61 3.34
C MET A 61 2.28 -0.65 4.14
N PHE A 62 2.00 -0.51 5.44
CA PHE A 62 1.73 -1.65 6.31
C PHE A 62 0.28 -2.13 6.21
N ASN A 63 -0.69 -1.31 6.63
CA ASN A 63 -2.12 -1.58 6.53
C ASN A 63 -2.90 -0.29 6.28
N PRO A 64 -4.06 -0.33 5.60
CA PRO A 64 -4.88 0.83 5.38
C PRO A 64 -5.58 1.29 6.66
N SER A 65 -5.76 2.62 6.80
CA SER A 65 -6.61 3.20 7.83
C SER A 65 -8.09 2.94 7.57
N THR A 66 -8.93 3.21 8.58
CA THR A 66 -10.40 3.17 8.42
C THR A 66 -10.97 4.45 7.82
N SER A 67 -10.15 5.52 7.70
CA SER A 67 -10.57 6.77 7.05
C SER A 67 -11.24 6.53 5.71
N SER A 68 -12.28 7.31 5.41
CA SER A 68 -12.99 7.25 4.13
C SER A 68 -12.06 7.64 2.98
N SER A 69 -12.45 7.34 1.75
CA SER A 69 -11.73 7.80 0.57
C SER A 69 -11.81 9.30 0.38
N GLU A 70 -12.81 9.96 0.95
CA GLU A 70 -13.01 11.41 0.85
C GLU A 70 -12.12 12.17 1.85
N ASP A 71 -11.84 11.58 3.02
CA ASP A 71 -10.99 12.19 4.03
C ASP A 71 -9.52 11.83 3.80
N SER A 72 -8.73 12.82 3.38
CA SER A 72 -7.28 12.68 3.32
C SER A 72 -6.70 12.71 4.72
N ASP A 73 -6.33 11.54 5.25
CA ASP A 73 -5.54 11.49 6.47
C ASP A 73 -4.15 12.12 6.28
N ASN A 74 -3.44 12.35 7.38
CA ASN A 74 -2.12 12.99 7.33
C ASN A 74 -1.10 12.19 6.51
N THR A 75 -1.23 10.85 6.46
CA THR A 75 -0.36 9.98 5.65
C THR A 75 -0.59 10.24 4.17
N THR A 76 -1.84 10.24 3.73
CA THR A 76 -2.24 10.52 2.36
C THR A 76 -1.77 11.91 1.91
N LYS A 77 -1.97 12.94 2.76
CA LYS A 77 -1.50 14.32 2.46
C LYS A 77 0.02 14.37 2.26
N ARG A 78 0.80 13.64 3.06
CA ARG A 78 2.26 13.58 2.89
C ARG A 78 2.65 12.82 1.62
N CYS A 79 2.00 11.71 1.32
CA CYS A 79 2.21 10.99 0.06
C CYS A 79 1.93 11.90 -1.15
N PHE A 80 0.86 12.70 -1.11
CA PHE A 80 0.57 13.70 -2.15
C PHE A 80 1.69 14.72 -2.30
N THR A 81 2.16 15.29 -1.19
CA THR A 81 3.22 16.31 -1.23
C THR A 81 4.50 15.73 -1.85
N ILE A 82 4.91 14.53 -1.44
CA ILE A 82 6.08 13.83 -1.99
C ILE A 82 5.88 13.57 -3.49
N ALA A 83 4.73 13.00 -3.88
CA ALA A 83 4.44 12.70 -5.28
C ALA A 83 4.44 13.95 -6.15
N LYS A 84 3.85 15.05 -5.67
CA LYS A 84 3.86 16.34 -6.36
C LYS A 84 5.28 16.89 -6.54
N ASN A 85 6.10 16.83 -5.49
CA ASN A 85 7.51 17.29 -5.54
C ASN A 85 8.34 16.45 -6.52
N TRP A 86 7.97 15.19 -6.77
CA TRP A 86 8.63 14.31 -7.74
C TRP A 86 8.00 14.35 -9.14
N GLY A 87 7.05 15.27 -9.39
CA GLY A 87 6.44 15.48 -10.71
C GLY A 87 5.42 14.41 -11.13
N TYR A 88 4.74 13.81 -10.15
CA TYR A 88 3.64 12.87 -10.39
C TYR A 88 2.28 13.60 -10.38
N ASP A 89 1.28 13.01 -11.02
CA ASP A 89 -0.10 13.53 -11.14
C ASP A 89 -1.05 12.94 -10.10
N GLY A 90 -0.57 12.06 -9.25
CA GLY A 90 -1.37 11.40 -8.23
C GLY A 90 -0.59 10.34 -7.47
N ILE A 91 -1.31 9.63 -6.62
CA ILE A 91 -0.78 8.53 -5.81
C ILE A 91 -1.62 7.27 -5.99
N ALA A 92 -0.96 6.13 -5.81
CA ALA A 92 -1.59 4.82 -5.64
C ALA A 92 -1.05 4.17 -4.36
N LEU A 93 -1.93 3.85 -3.42
CA LEU A 93 -1.59 3.31 -2.10
C LEU A 93 -1.98 1.85 -2.01
N TYR A 94 -1.00 1.01 -1.67
CA TYR A 94 -1.11 -0.42 -1.43
C TYR A 94 -0.55 -0.76 -0.06
N ASN A 95 -0.86 -1.95 0.45
CA ASN A 95 -0.44 -2.34 1.78
C ASN A 95 -0.02 -3.81 1.83
N ILE A 96 0.93 -4.14 2.72
CA ILE A 96 1.37 -5.52 2.99
C ILE A 96 0.19 -6.35 3.53
N TYR A 97 -0.64 -5.75 4.38
CA TYR A 97 -1.88 -6.31 4.91
C TYR A 97 -3.06 -5.43 4.44
N ALA A 98 -4.09 -6.06 3.86
CA ALA A 98 -5.22 -5.30 3.30
C ALA A 98 -6.29 -4.97 4.33
N VAL A 99 -6.24 -5.56 5.54
CA VAL A 99 -7.23 -5.27 6.59
C VAL A 99 -7.21 -3.79 6.98
N ARG A 100 -8.37 -3.16 6.98
CA ARG A 100 -8.54 -1.78 7.42
C ARG A 100 -8.54 -1.73 8.94
N SER A 101 -7.63 -0.95 9.51
CA SER A 101 -7.54 -0.77 10.97
C SER A 101 -6.82 0.51 11.32
N GLU A 102 -7.37 1.30 12.23
CA GLU A 102 -6.68 2.42 12.88
C GLU A 102 -5.67 1.93 13.93
N ASN A 103 -5.95 0.76 14.48
CA ASN A 103 -5.12 0.14 15.50
C ASN A 103 -4.09 -0.81 14.87
N LYS A 104 -2.98 -0.25 14.35
CA LYS A 104 -1.89 -1.05 13.79
C LYS A 104 -1.34 -2.10 14.78
N ARG A 105 -1.36 -1.83 16.11
CA ARG A 105 -0.90 -2.79 17.13
C ARG A 105 -1.76 -4.04 17.17
N ALA A 106 -3.07 -3.92 16.89
CA ALA A 106 -3.95 -5.07 16.79
C ALA A 106 -3.55 -5.97 15.60
N VAL A 107 -3.23 -5.36 14.45
CA VAL A 107 -2.71 -6.09 13.28
C VAL A 107 -1.37 -6.75 13.60
N GLU A 108 -0.42 -6.00 14.18
CA GLU A 108 0.88 -6.51 14.61
C GLU A 108 0.73 -7.73 15.55
N LYS A 109 -0.18 -7.64 16.53
CA LYS A 109 -0.43 -8.75 17.46
C LYS A 109 -0.90 -10.02 16.74
N GLN A 110 -1.80 -9.88 15.75
CA GLN A 110 -2.31 -11.03 15.00
C GLN A 110 -1.22 -11.69 14.14
N ILE A 111 -0.41 -10.91 13.45
CA ILE A 111 0.67 -11.48 12.59
C ILE A 111 1.81 -12.11 13.40
N MET A 112 1.96 -11.76 14.68
CA MET A 112 2.95 -12.35 15.58
C MET A 112 2.52 -13.70 16.18
N THR A 113 1.24 -14.06 16.09
CA THR A 113 0.74 -15.34 16.64
C THR A 113 1.24 -16.56 15.89
N ASN A 114 1.74 -16.41 14.66
CA ASN A 114 2.01 -17.48 13.70
C ASN A 114 0.78 -18.35 13.37
N ASP A 115 -0.42 -17.93 13.76
CA ASP A 115 -1.66 -18.58 13.36
C ASP A 115 -1.98 -18.22 11.91
N LYS A 116 -1.97 -19.22 11.04
CA LYS A 116 -2.23 -19.06 9.60
C LYS A 116 -3.60 -18.44 9.32
N ARG A 117 -4.63 -18.76 10.11
CA ARG A 117 -5.98 -18.22 9.93
C ARG A 117 -6.04 -16.75 10.31
N ALA A 118 -5.49 -16.39 11.46
CA ALA A 118 -5.40 -15.00 11.89
C ALA A 118 -4.59 -14.14 10.90
N ILE A 119 -3.48 -14.66 10.40
CA ILE A 119 -2.65 -13.99 9.38
C ILE A 119 -3.45 -13.81 8.07
N ALA A 120 -4.12 -14.85 7.59
CA ALA A 120 -4.95 -14.77 6.37
C ALA A 120 -6.04 -13.70 6.48
N GLU A 121 -6.63 -13.52 7.68
CA GLU A 121 -7.58 -12.45 7.94
C GLU A 121 -6.97 -11.04 7.91
N MET A 122 -5.69 -10.89 8.23
CA MET A 122 -5.01 -9.59 8.09
C MET A 122 -4.64 -9.29 6.63
N VAL A 123 -4.23 -10.31 5.90
CA VAL A 123 -3.80 -10.19 4.50
C VAL A 123 -4.97 -9.90 3.57
N GLY A 124 -6.09 -10.60 3.74
CA GLY A 124 -7.19 -10.62 2.78
C GLY A 124 -6.89 -11.54 1.58
N ASN A 125 -7.94 -12.10 0.99
CA ASN A 125 -7.84 -13.17 0.00
C ASN A 125 -7.26 -12.75 -1.37
N LYS A 126 -7.21 -11.45 -1.69
CA LYS A 126 -6.73 -10.92 -2.98
C LYS A 126 -5.43 -10.13 -2.88
N ASN A 127 -4.94 -9.84 -1.69
CA ASN A 127 -3.83 -8.89 -1.52
C ASN A 127 -2.53 -9.35 -2.18
N GLU A 128 -2.23 -10.63 -2.13
CA GLU A 128 -1.02 -11.16 -2.76
C GLU A 128 -1.07 -11.04 -4.29
N GLU A 129 -2.23 -11.34 -4.89
CA GLU A 129 -2.46 -11.18 -6.32
C GLU A 129 -2.29 -9.71 -6.74
N VAL A 130 -2.92 -8.79 -6.00
CA VAL A 130 -2.84 -7.35 -6.25
C VAL A 130 -1.40 -6.86 -6.15
N LEU A 131 -0.68 -7.16 -5.06
CA LEU A 131 0.71 -6.73 -4.89
C LEU A 131 1.63 -7.31 -5.98
N ASN A 132 1.49 -8.58 -6.32
CA ASN A 132 2.26 -9.20 -7.40
C ASN A 132 2.00 -8.54 -8.76
N HIS A 133 0.76 -8.16 -9.05
CA HIS A 133 0.41 -7.42 -10.26
C HIS A 133 1.06 -6.04 -10.26
N VAL A 134 0.87 -5.26 -9.19
CA VAL A 134 1.39 -3.89 -9.04
C VAL A 134 2.90 -3.81 -9.21
N ILE A 135 3.63 -4.73 -8.61
CA ILE A 135 5.10 -4.78 -8.66
C ILE A 135 5.58 -5.04 -10.09
N LYS A 136 4.88 -5.88 -10.85
CA LYS A 136 5.27 -6.32 -12.20
C LYS A 136 4.73 -5.43 -13.31
N CYS A 137 3.63 -4.71 -13.07
CA CYS A 137 3.00 -3.89 -14.10
C CYS A 137 3.89 -2.70 -14.50
N LYS A 138 3.71 -2.22 -15.75
CA LYS A 138 4.43 -1.06 -16.26
C LYS A 138 3.79 0.27 -15.88
N GLN A 139 2.64 0.24 -15.21
CA GLN A 139 1.87 1.42 -14.84
C GLN A 139 2.63 2.33 -13.87
N TYR A 140 3.41 1.71 -12.95
CA TYR A 140 4.20 2.45 -11.97
C TYR A 140 5.67 2.38 -12.34
N ASP A 141 6.27 3.54 -12.63
CA ASP A 141 7.70 3.66 -12.91
C ASP A 141 8.52 3.67 -11.61
N LYS A 142 7.93 4.13 -10.49
CA LYS A 142 8.53 4.09 -9.16
C LYS A 142 7.57 3.54 -8.12
N ILE A 143 8.12 2.77 -7.18
CA ILE A 143 7.41 2.13 -6.07
C ILE A 143 8.13 2.47 -4.77
N VAL A 144 7.48 3.24 -3.92
CA VAL A 144 7.99 3.66 -2.61
C VAL A 144 7.61 2.62 -1.56
N CYS A 145 8.58 1.92 -1.01
CA CYS A 145 8.38 1.07 0.16
C CYS A 145 8.40 1.93 1.43
N ALA A 146 7.28 2.00 2.15
CA ALA A 146 7.07 2.94 3.24
C ALA A 146 6.21 2.39 4.38
N TRP A 147 6.36 1.13 4.72
CA TRP A 147 5.57 0.46 5.78
C TRP A 147 5.89 0.90 7.20
N GLY A 148 7.04 1.50 7.46
CA GLY A 148 7.43 1.95 8.80
C GLY A 148 8.04 0.83 9.66
N ASN A 149 8.17 1.12 10.95
CA ASN A 149 8.71 0.18 11.93
C ASN A 149 7.63 -0.74 12.47
N HIS A 150 7.80 -2.05 12.27
CA HIS A 150 6.92 -3.09 12.81
C HIS A 150 7.74 -4.18 13.50
N PRO A 151 7.16 -4.94 14.44
CA PRO A 151 7.79 -6.13 14.98
C PRO A 151 8.11 -7.14 13.89
N HIS A 152 9.29 -7.75 13.96
CA HIS A 152 9.63 -8.85 13.08
C HIS A 152 8.75 -10.06 13.39
N SER A 153 8.13 -10.62 12.37
CA SER A 153 7.45 -11.91 12.41
C SER A 153 7.80 -12.67 11.14
N LYS A 154 7.71 -14.01 11.20
CA LYS A 154 8.02 -14.84 10.04
C LYS A 154 7.17 -14.45 8.82
N ASP A 155 5.88 -14.15 9.01
CA ASP A 155 4.98 -13.73 7.93
C ASP A 155 5.37 -12.37 7.37
N PHE A 156 5.55 -11.36 8.23
CA PHE A 156 5.92 -10.00 7.81
C PHE A 156 7.24 -10.00 7.04
N ASP A 157 8.28 -10.63 7.59
CA ASP A 157 9.60 -10.67 6.97
C ASP A 157 9.57 -11.41 5.62
N THR A 158 8.79 -12.50 5.52
CA THR A 158 8.60 -13.23 4.26
C THR A 158 7.92 -12.35 3.21
N ARG A 159 6.87 -11.60 3.55
CA ARG A 159 6.17 -10.71 2.64
C ARG A 159 7.06 -9.57 2.17
N VAL A 160 7.76 -8.93 3.09
CA VAL A 160 8.73 -7.86 2.77
C VAL A 160 9.79 -8.37 1.80
N LEU A 161 10.40 -9.53 2.07
CA LEU A 161 11.40 -10.12 1.19
C LEU A 161 10.82 -10.46 -0.19
N ASN A 162 9.60 -10.98 -0.27
CA ASN A 162 8.94 -11.26 -1.55
C ASN A 162 8.69 -9.99 -2.35
N ILE A 163 8.23 -8.91 -1.71
CA ILE A 163 8.06 -7.60 -2.36
C ILE A 163 9.40 -7.11 -2.92
N LEU A 164 10.43 -7.05 -2.07
CA LEU A 164 11.74 -6.52 -2.44
C LEU A 164 12.44 -7.33 -3.55
N LYS A 165 12.31 -8.65 -3.55
CA LYS A 165 12.88 -9.52 -4.60
C LYS A 165 12.24 -9.32 -5.97
N ASN A 166 10.99 -8.86 -6.01
CA ASN A 166 10.23 -8.70 -7.25
C ASN A 166 10.22 -7.26 -7.79
N ILE A 167 10.60 -6.26 -6.98
CA ILE A 167 10.75 -4.88 -7.45
C ILE A 167 12.15 -4.71 -8.02
N SER A 168 12.26 -4.25 -9.27
CA SER A 168 13.56 -3.88 -9.85
C SER A 168 14.14 -2.65 -9.14
N ILE A 169 15.47 -2.60 -8.99
CA ILE A 169 16.15 -1.55 -8.22
C ILE A 169 15.94 -0.13 -8.79
N ASP A 170 15.77 -0.03 -10.11
CA ASP A 170 15.46 1.22 -10.79
C ASP A 170 14.07 1.77 -10.43
N LYS A 171 13.13 0.90 -10.04
CA LYS A 171 11.80 1.28 -9.56
C LYS A 171 11.73 1.51 -8.05
N LEU A 172 12.57 0.82 -7.27
CA LEU A 172 12.51 0.85 -5.81
C LEU A 172 12.89 2.23 -5.25
N ARG A 173 12.08 2.74 -4.34
CA ARG A 173 12.31 3.98 -3.60
C ARG A 173 12.06 3.77 -2.11
N ILE A 174 12.81 4.47 -1.27
CA ILE A 174 12.67 4.45 0.19
C ILE A 174 12.83 5.86 0.72
N LEU A 175 11.92 6.30 1.58
CA LEU A 175 11.91 7.66 2.12
C LEU A 175 12.95 7.88 3.25
N GLY A 176 13.43 6.81 3.84
CA GLY A 176 14.41 6.80 4.92
C GLY A 176 14.55 5.40 5.50
N ILE A 177 15.63 5.17 6.22
CA ILE A 177 15.92 3.91 6.92
C ILE A 177 15.94 4.20 8.41
N SER A 178 15.10 3.51 9.17
CA SER A 178 15.02 3.67 10.62
C SER A 178 16.18 2.99 11.34
N ALA A 179 16.33 3.27 12.64
CA ALA A 179 17.28 2.57 13.50
C ALA A 179 17.02 1.04 13.57
N LYS A 180 15.78 0.61 13.32
CA LYS A 180 15.41 -0.82 13.22
C LYS A 180 15.64 -1.40 11.82
N ARG A 181 16.31 -0.68 10.93
CA ARG A 181 16.58 -1.06 9.56
C ARG A 181 15.31 -1.41 8.76
N GLN A 182 14.26 -0.63 8.94
CA GLN A 182 13.05 -0.70 8.14
C GLN A 182 12.80 0.61 7.39
N PRO A 183 12.13 0.59 6.23
CA PRO A 183 11.76 1.79 5.52
C PRO A 183 10.87 2.70 6.36
N ASN A 184 11.16 3.98 6.40
CA ASN A 184 10.38 4.93 7.16
C ASN A 184 8.98 5.12 6.56
N HIS A 185 8.00 5.27 7.45
CA HIS A 185 6.64 5.67 7.08
C HIS A 185 6.60 7.15 6.65
N PRO A 186 5.72 7.58 5.74
CA PRO A 186 5.65 8.96 5.26
C PRO A 186 5.53 10.02 6.36
N LEU A 187 4.88 9.71 7.48
CA LEU A 187 4.77 10.62 8.62
C LEU A 187 6.09 10.87 9.35
N GLY A 188 7.08 10.00 9.20
CA GLY A 188 8.36 10.08 9.88
C GLY A 188 9.49 10.71 9.07
N VAL A 189 9.20 11.34 7.91
CA VAL A 189 10.22 11.89 7.01
C VAL A 189 9.87 13.30 6.55
N SER A 190 10.87 14.04 6.02
CA SER A 190 10.61 15.30 5.32
C SER A 190 9.93 15.02 3.97
N THR A 191 8.97 15.85 3.59
CA THR A 191 8.36 15.82 2.26
C THR A 191 9.25 16.42 1.17
N GLU A 192 10.35 17.06 1.55
CA GLU A 192 11.36 17.65 0.65
C GLU A 192 12.42 16.64 0.18
N ILE A 193 12.30 15.37 0.60
CA ILE A 193 13.20 14.32 0.11
C ILE A 193 13.11 14.24 -1.41
N THR A 194 14.26 14.27 -2.10
CA THR A 194 14.30 14.14 -3.55
C THR A 194 14.19 12.68 -3.99
N GLU A 195 13.80 12.46 -5.25
CA GLU A 195 13.72 11.10 -5.81
C GLU A 195 15.10 10.45 -5.85
N GLU A 196 16.15 11.20 -6.21
CA GLU A 196 17.54 10.72 -6.26
C GLU A 196 18.02 10.26 -4.88
N ARG A 197 17.74 11.05 -3.82
CA ARG A 197 18.05 10.63 -2.45
C ARG A 197 17.31 9.37 -2.05
N SER A 198 16.07 9.26 -2.42
CA SER A 198 15.22 8.07 -2.19
C SER A 198 15.76 6.83 -2.91
N ALA A 199 16.28 6.98 -4.12
CA ALA A 199 16.94 5.89 -4.87
C ALA A 199 18.23 5.42 -4.17
N LEU A 200 19.08 6.34 -3.72
CA LEU A 200 20.31 6.00 -2.97
C LEU A 200 19.99 5.26 -1.68
N LEU A 201 18.96 5.69 -0.95
CA LEU A 201 18.51 4.99 0.25
C LEU A 201 18.00 3.59 -0.05
N ALA A 202 17.35 3.38 -1.20
CA ALA A 202 16.89 2.06 -1.61
C ALA A 202 18.07 1.10 -1.85
N ILE A 203 19.12 1.55 -2.52
CA ILE A 203 20.36 0.78 -2.72
C ILE A 203 20.97 0.41 -1.37
N GLN A 204 21.18 1.38 -0.48
CA GLN A 204 21.73 1.16 0.86
C GLN A 204 20.90 0.16 1.68
N TYR A 205 19.58 0.21 1.54
CA TYR A 205 18.68 -0.72 2.22
C TYR A 205 18.83 -2.15 1.74
N ILE A 206 18.87 -2.37 0.42
CA ILE A 206 19.06 -3.70 -0.18
C ILE A 206 20.44 -4.27 0.19
N GLU A 207 21.51 -3.49 0.10
CA GLU A 207 22.85 -3.90 0.53
C GLU A 207 22.91 -4.28 2.01
N GLY A 208 22.17 -3.55 2.86
CA GLY A 208 22.08 -3.83 4.29
C GLY A 208 21.30 -5.12 4.63
N ILE A 209 20.39 -5.57 3.74
CA ILE A 209 19.70 -6.84 3.87
C ILE A 209 20.59 -8.00 3.40
N ALA A 210 21.31 -7.81 2.29
CA ALA A 210 22.17 -8.85 1.70
C ALA A 210 23.36 -9.26 2.59
N LYS A 211 23.73 -8.41 3.56
CA LYS A 211 24.84 -8.67 4.52
C LYS A 211 24.41 -9.41 5.79
N LYS A 212 23.15 -9.81 5.91
CA LYS A 212 22.61 -10.61 7.02
C LYS A 212 22.38 -12.05 6.62
#